data_c800ea5eedc436c614dd7ab9a8d7e8cc
#
_entry.id   c800ea5eedc436c614dd7ab9a8d7e8cc
#
_cell.length_a   1.000
_cell.length_b   1.000
_cell.length_c   1.000
_cell.angle_alpha   90.00
_cell.angle_beta   90.00
_cell.angle_gamma   90.00
#
_symmetry.space_group_name_H-M   'P 1'
#
loop_
_entity.id
_entity.type
_entity.pdbx_description
1 polymer ?
#
loop_
_entity_poly.entity_id
_entity_poly.type
_entity_poly.pdbx_seq_one_letter_code
_entity_poly.pdbx_strand_id
1 'polypeptide(L)'
;MAFCIWMTGLPCSGKTTIVRKLTENIPNLAILDGDELREWLSPKNFSKEARDEHQFKVAHLAKLLLKHNVPMGVSTISPYKANRAKAREIIGDDTKFFEVYVNASLAQCEERDVKGMYAKARSGEIKGFTGIDDPYEAPDNADLVLDTENKSLDESAAEVLEFLKSKNLL
;
A
#
# COMPACT_ATOMS: atom_id res chain seq x y z
N MET A 1 -17.98 6.62 7.97
CA MET A 1 -17.50 7.78 7.19
C MET A 1 -16.42 7.28 6.23
N ALA A 2 -16.40 7.75 4.94
CA ALA A 2 -15.42 7.24 3.98
C ALA A 2 -14.02 7.83 4.21
N PHE A 3 -12.99 7.02 4.01
CA PHE A 3 -11.58 7.39 4.05
C PHE A 3 -10.77 6.41 3.18
N CYS A 4 -9.57 6.81 2.82
CA CYS A 4 -8.61 5.99 2.10
C CYS A 4 -7.32 5.84 2.94
N ILE A 5 -6.99 4.62 3.33
CA ILE A 5 -5.68 4.26 3.87
C ILE A 5 -4.82 3.78 2.70
N TRP A 6 -3.86 4.59 2.27
CA TRP A 6 -2.94 4.25 1.19
C TRP A 6 -1.66 3.69 1.79
N MET A 7 -1.55 2.37 1.83
CA MET A 7 -0.35 1.72 2.35
C MET A 7 0.74 1.67 1.29
N THR A 8 1.94 2.06 1.67
CA THR A 8 3.17 1.96 0.88
C THR A 8 4.25 1.24 1.66
N GLY A 9 5.16 0.56 0.99
CA GLY A 9 6.27 -0.18 1.60
C GLY A 9 6.80 -1.26 0.67
N LEU A 10 7.96 -1.81 1.00
CA LEU A 10 8.60 -2.89 0.24
C LEU A 10 7.67 -4.10 0.03
N PRO A 11 7.88 -4.92 -1.01
CA PRO A 11 7.27 -6.25 -1.08
C PRO A 11 7.47 -7.00 0.24
N CYS A 12 6.50 -7.79 0.68
CA CYS A 12 6.52 -8.55 1.94
C CYS A 12 6.63 -7.72 3.24
N SER A 13 6.44 -6.39 3.21
CA SER A 13 6.40 -5.56 4.43
C SER A 13 5.15 -5.77 5.30
N GLY A 14 4.10 -6.45 4.80
CA GLY A 14 2.88 -6.75 5.57
C GLY A 14 1.64 -5.95 5.19
N LYS A 15 1.69 -5.08 4.17
CA LYS A 15 0.58 -4.19 3.74
C LYS A 15 -0.77 -4.90 3.61
N THR A 16 -0.83 -5.91 2.73
CA THR A 16 -2.08 -6.64 2.46
C THR A 16 -2.63 -7.34 3.69
N THR A 17 -1.74 -7.93 4.50
CA THR A 17 -2.12 -8.62 5.74
C THR A 17 -2.74 -7.67 6.75
N ILE A 18 -2.16 -6.46 6.89
CA ILE A 18 -2.71 -5.42 7.78
C ILE A 18 -4.08 -4.95 7.27
N VAL A 19 -4.21 -4.62 5.97
CA VAL A 19 -5.51 -4.19 5.41
C VAL A 19 -6.59 -5.26 5.62
N ARG A 20 -6.27 -6.54 5.40
CA ARG A 20 -7.20 -7.64 5.66
C ARG A 20 -7.57 -7.72 7.14
N LYS A 21 -6.63 -7.57 8.05
CA LYS A 21 -6.90 -7.56 9.49
C LYS A 21 -7.84 -6.42 9.91
N LEU A 22 -7.73 -5.26 9.29
CA LEU A 22 -8.62 -4.12 9.56
C LEU A 22 -10.08 -4.39 9.22
N THR A 23 -10.40 -5.31 8.30
CA THR A 23 -11.80 -5.67 7.98
C THR A 23 -12.56 -6.29 9.15
N GLU A 24 -11.86 -6.85 10.13
CA GLU A 24 -12.48 -7.39 11.35
C GLU A 24 -13.10 -6.29 12.21
N ASN A 25 -12.62 -5.04 12.11
CA ASN A 25 -13.01 -3.92 12.96
C ASN A 25 -13.68 -2.76 12.19
N ILE A 26 -13.54 -2.72 10.86
CA ILE A 26 -14.09 -1.65 10.04
C ILE A 26 -15.12 -2.24 9.09
N PRO A 27 -16.43 -2.08 9.38
CA PRO A 27 -17.48 -2.57 8.50
C PRO A 27 -17.39 -1.98 7.09
N ASN A 28 -17.61 -2.82 6.09
CA ASN A 28 -17.59 -2.45 4.66
C ASN A 28 -16.26 -1.84 4.17
N LEU A 29 -15.13 -2.10 4.83
CA LEU A 29 -13.82 -1.69 4.33
C LEU A 29 -13.53 -2.42 3.01
N ALA A 30 -13.45 -1.68 1.91
CA ALA A 30 -13.00 -2.22 0.63
C ALA A 30 -11.48 -2.44 0.64
N ILE A 31 -11.04 -3.57 0.07
CA ILE A 31 -9.62 -3.86 -0.09
C ILE A 31 -9.26 -3.62 -1.56
N LEU A 32 -8.32 -2.72 -1.80
CA LEU A 32 -7.73 -2.48 -3.10
C LEU A 32 -6.30 -3.04 -3.12
N ASP A 33 -6.18 -4.35 -3.35
CA ASP A 33 -4.88 -5.01 -3.45
C ASP A 33 -4.26 -4.79 -4.83
N GLY A 34 -3.06 -4.24 -4.88
CA GLY A 34 -2.38 -3.89 -6.12
C GLY A 34 -2.08 -5.09 -7.01
N ASP A 35 -1.81 -6.27 -6.44
CA ASP A 35 -1.53 -7.48 -7.21
C ASP A 35 -2.83 -8.02 -7.83
N GLU A 36 -3.92 -8.11 -7.05
CA GLU A 36 -5.23 -8.54 -7.53
C GLU A 36 -5.77 -7.59 -8.62
N LEU A 37 -5.69 -6.28 -8.40
CA LEU A 37 -6.14 -5.28 -9.36
C LEU A 37 -5.33 -5.29 -10.65
N ARG A 38 -4.05 -5.66 -10.59
CA ARG A 38 -3.20 -5.74 -11.78
C ARG A 38 -3.67 -6.80 -12.77
N GLU A 39 -4.26 -7.89 -12.29
CA GLU A 39 -4.69 -8.99 -13.15
C GLU A 39 -5.71 -8.55 -14.21
N TRP A 40 -6.54 -7.57 -13.90
CA TRP A 40 -7.63 -7.10 -14.77
C TRP A 40 -7.58 -5.62 -15.15
N LEU A 41 -6.82 -4.78 -14.45
CA LEU A 41 -6.72 -3.35 -14.75
C LEU A 41 -5.52 -2.98 -15.62
N SER A 42 -4.46 -3.78 -15.64
CA SER A 42 -3.17 -3.33 -16.15
C SER A 42 -2.46 -4.38 -16.99
N PRO A 43 -1.58 -3.95 -17.92
CA PRO A 43 -0.73 -4.87 -18.68
C PRO A 43 0.11 -5.75 -17.76
N LYS A 44 0.37 -6.98 -18.18
CA LYS A 44 1.25 -7.93 -17.48
C LYS A 44 2.74 -7.62 -17.70
N ASN A 45 3.11 -6.36 -17.58
CA ASN A 45 4.51 -5.94 -17.57
C ASN A 45 4.77 -5.06 -16.34
N PHE A 46 6.04 -4.94 -15.95
CA PHE A 46 6.47 -4.22 -14.75
C PHE A 46 7.42 -3.08 -15.08
N SER A 47 7.37 -2.54 -16.31
CA SER A 47 8.09 -1.31 -16.64
C SER A 47 7.67 -0.18 -15.69
N LYS A 48 8.52 0.84 -15.57
CA LYS A 48 8.20 2.01 -14.73
C LYS A 48 6.86 2.62 -15.14
N GLU A 49 6.65 2.82 -16.44
CA GLU A 49 5.43 3.40 -17.01
C GLU A 49 4.19 2.55 -16.69
N ALA A 50 4.28 1.23 -16.81
CA ALA A 50 3.17 0.33 -16.48
C ALA A 50 2.85 0.31 -14.98
N ARG A 51 3.86 0.48 -14.11
CA ARG A 51 3.64 0.63 -12.67
C ARG A 51 2.99 1.96 -12.33
N ASP A 52 3.44 3.06 -12.98
CA ASP A 52 2.87 4.39 -12.80
C ASP A 52 1.39 4.40 -13.23
N GLU A 53 1.09 3.88 -14.41
CA GLU A 53 -0.28 3.76 -14.94
C GLU A 53 -1.18 2.94 -14.00
N HIS A 54 -0.68 1.81 -13.50
CA HIS A 54 -1.41 0.98 -12.56
C HIS A 54 -1.76 1.75 -11.28
N GLN A 55 -0.80 2.48 -10.68
CA GLN A 55 -1.04 3.30 -9.50
C GLN A 55 -2.13 4.34 -9.73
N PHE A 56 -2.13 4.99 -10.89
CA PHE A 56 -3.14 6.00 -11.22
C PHE A 56 -4.53 5.39 -11.43
N LYS A 57 -4.63 4.20 -12.03
CA LYS A 57 -5.89 3.46 -12.13
C LYS A 57 -6.44 3.11 -10.74
N VAL A 58 -5.60 2.64 -9.83
CA VAL A 58 -5.97 2.36 -8.44
C VAL A 58 -6.45 3.64 -7.74
N ALA A 59 -5.77 4.78 -7.94
CA ALA A 59 -6.18 6.05 -7.36
C ALA A 59 -7.55 6.53 -7.90
N HIS A 60 -7.82 6.36 -9.18
CA HIS A 60 -9.15 6.68 -9.75
C HIS A 60 -10.26 5.78 -9.19
N LEU A 61 -9.98 4.48 -9.00
CA LEU A 61 -10.91 3.56 -8.34
C LEU A 61 -11.16 3.95 -6.89
N ALA A 62 -10.11 4.28 -6.14
CA ALA A 62 -10.21 4.78 -4.78
C ALA A 62 -11.08 6.05 -4.70
N LYS A 63 -10.87 7.01 -5.61
CA LYS A 63 -11.69 8.22 -5.72
C LYS A 63 -13.18 7.89 -5.95
N LEU A 64 -13.46 6.92 -6.83
CA LEU A 64 -14.85 6.49 -7.10
C LEU A 64 -15.51 5.92 -5.83
N LEU A 65 -14.82 5.07 -5.10
CA LEU A 65 -15.33 4.47 -3.86
C LEU A 65 -15.58 5.54 -2.78
N LEU A 66 -14.68 6.51 -2.63
CA LEU A 66 -14.88 7.64 -1.69
C LEU A 66 -16.12 8.45 -2.02
N LYS A 67 -16.40 8.72 -3.30
CA LYS A 67 -17.63 9.41 -3.74
C LYS A 67 -18.90 8.65 -3.36
N HIS A 68 -18.83 7.34 -3.25
CA HIS A 68 -19.94 6.48 -2.81
C HIS A 68 -19.90 6.13 -1.31
N ASN A 69 -19.13 6.89 -0.55
CA ASN A 69 -19.02 6.77 0.91
C ASN A 69 -18.51 5.39 1.38
N VAL A 70 -17.63 4.74 0.61
CA VAL A 70 -17.01 3.46 0.95
C VAL A 70 -15.61 3.71 1.51
N PRO A 71 -15.31 3.28 2.77
CA PRO A 71 -13.95 3.31 3.29
C PRO A 71 -13.09 2.25 2.62
N MET A 72 -11.78 2.50 2.46
CA MET A 72 -10.90 1.53 1.83
C MET A 72 -9.49 1.52 2.37
N GLY A 73 -8.87 0.33 2.26
CA GLY A 73 -7.45 0.12 2.40
C GLY A 73 -6.82 -0.23 1.05
N VAL A 74 -5.89 0.58 0.58
CA VAL A 74 -5.10 0.35 -0.62
C VAL A 74 -3.78 -0.30 -0.22
N SER A 75 -3.47 -1.45 -0.81
CA SER A 75 -2.26 -2.22 -0.53
C SER A 75 -1.41 -2.31 -1.80
N THR A 76 -0.53 -1.35 -2.00
CA THR A 76 0.39 -1.30 -3.15
C THR A 76 1.81 -0.96 -2.70
N ILE A 77 2.82 -1.35 -3.47
CA ILE A 77 4.21 -0.97 -3.17
C ILE A 77 4.36 0.55 -3.24
N SER A 78 3.83 1.19 -4.30
CA SER A 78 3.90 2.64 -4.54
C SER A 78 5.32 3.20 -4.32
N PRO A 79 6.34 2.72 -5.07
CA PRO A 79 7.74 2.92 -4.70
C PRO A 79 8.21 4.38 -4.84
N TYR A 80 7.57 5.17 -5.68
CA TYR A 80 8.03 6.53 -6.01
C TYR A 80 7.21 7.60 -5.30
N LYS A 81 7.88 8.55 -4.65
CA LYS A 81 7.24 9.70 -3.97
C LYS A 81 6.32 10.50 -4.89
N ALA A 82 6.79 10.75 -6.13
CA ALA A 82 6.01 11.50 -7.12
C ALA A 82 4.68 10.81 -7.45
N ASN A 83 4.66 9.48 -7.51
CA ASN A 83 3.45 8.73 -7.81
C ASN A 83 2.46 8.71 -6.64
N ARG A 84 2.96 8.66 -5.40
CA ARG A 84 2.10 8.78 -4.21
C ARG A 84 1.49 10.17 -4.11
N ALA A 85 2.28 11.22 -4.37
CA ALA A 85 1.77 12.59 -4.45
C ALA A 85 0.70 12.73 -5.55
N LYS A 86 0.94 12.13 -6.73
CA LYS A 86 -0.05 12.14 -7.83
C LYS A 86 -1.31 11.35 -7.49
N ALA A 87 -1.19 10.23 -6.78
CA ALA A 87 -2.35 9.47 -6.30
C ALA A 87 -3.21 10.31 -5.33
N ARG A 88 -2.57 11.02 -4.38
CA ARG A 88 -3.24 11.97 -3.47
C ARG A 88 -3.98 13.07 -4.26
N GLU A 89 -3.32 13.67 -5.25
CA GLU A 89 -3.94 14.69 -6.13
C GLU A 89 -5.17 14.13 -6.89
N ILE A 90 -5.07 12.94 -7.48
CA ILE A 90 -6.16 12.29 -8.20
C ILE A 90 -7.36 12.07 -7.27
N ILE A 91 -7.12 11.56 -6.07
CA ILE A 91 -8.15 11.27 -5.08
C ILE A 91 -8.81 12.57 -4.61
N GLY A 92 -8.03 13.59 -4.32
CA GLY A 92 -8.44 14.95 -3.94
C GLY A 92 -7.93 15.32 -2.54
N ASP A 93 -7.41 16.53 -2.39
CA ASP A 93 -6.80 17.04 -1.15
C ASP A 93 -7.82 17.29 -0.03
N ASP A 94 -9.09 17.49 -0.37
CA ASP A 94 -10.21 17.66 0.55
C ASP A 94 -10.76 16.31 1.07
N THR A 95 -10.21 15.21 0.58
CA THR A 95 -10.62 13.86 0.98
C THR A 95 -9.82 13.38 2.19
N LYS A 96 -10.38 12.37 2.87
CA LYS A 96 -9.71 11.69 3.97
C LYS A 96 -8.74 10.63 3.43
N PHE A 97 -7.68 11.08 2.78
CA PHE A 97 -6.57 10.26 2.29
C PHE A 97 -5.43 10.27 3.31
N PHE A 98 -5.00 9.09 3.73
CA PHE A 98 -3.90 8.90 4.67
C PHE A 98 -2.84 7.99 4.08
N GLU A 99 -1.61 8.51 3.94
CA GLU A 99 -0.45 7.73 3.53
C GLU A 99 0.11 6.99 4.74
N VAL A 100 0.08 5.66 4.71
CA VAL A 100 0.60 4.80 5.78
C VAL A 100 1.85 4.07 5.28
N TYR A 101 2.98 4.38 5.89
CA TYR A 101 4.24 3.72 5.59
C TYR A 101 4.40 2.44 6.41
N VAL A 102 4.36 1.30 5.73
CA VAL A 102 4.59 -0.01 6.32
C VAL A 102 6.08 -0.30 6.26
N ASN A 103 6.78 0.11 7.32
CA ASN A 103 8.23 0.06 7.41
C ASN A 103 8.71 -1.30 7.92
N ALA A 104 9.53 -1.94 7.11
CA ALA A 104 10.35 -3.09 7.46
C ALA A 104 11.64 -3.01 6.64
N SER A 105 12.76 -3.47 7.21
CA SER A 105 14.03 -3.48 6.50
C SER A 105 13.97 -4.41 5.28
N LEU A 106 14.82 -4.15 4.30
CA LEU A 106 14.94 -5.03 3.12
C LEU A 106 15.30 -6.46 3.56
N ALA A 107 16.20 -6.60 4.52
CA ALA A 107 16.61 -7.92 5.06
C ALA A 107 15.42 -8.68 5.63
N GLN A 108 14.56 -8.03 6.40
CA GLN A 108 13.36 -8.64 6.97
C GLN A 108 12.33 -9.01 5.88
N CYS A 109 12.17 -8.17 4.85
CA CYS A 109 11.29 -8.47 3.73
C CYS A 109 11.81 -9.66 2.89
N GLU A 110 13.13 -9.74 2.68
CA GLU A 110 13.76 -10.88 2.00
C GLU A 110 13.64 -12.19 2.82
N GLU A 111 13.80 -12.12 4.14
CA GLU A 111 13.61 -13.29 5.01
C GLU A 111 12.17 -13.82 4.94
N ARG A 112 11.19 -12.90 4.91
CA ARG A 112 9.77 -13.28 4.78
C ARG A 112 9.45 -13.92 3.43
N ASP A 113 9.94 -13.35 2.35
CA ASP A 113 9.78 -13.71 0.92
C ASP A 113 8.61 -14.66 0.58
N VAL A 114 7.42 -14.32 1.05
CA VAL A 114 6.21 -15.19 1.04
C VAL A 114 5.89 -15.78 -0.34
N LYS A 115 6.26 -15.07 -1.42
CA LYS A 115 6.01 -15.48 -2.81
C LYS A 115 7.27 -15.95 -3.54
N GLY A 116 8.42 -16.02 -2.87
CA GLY A 116 9.72 -16.38 -3.48
C GLY A 116 10.22 -15.35 -4.52
N MET A 117 9.69 -14.11 -4.48
CA MET A 117 9.99 -13.09 -5.49
C MET A 117 11.37 -12.46 -5.27
N TYR A 118 11.79 -12.30 -4.01
CA TYR A 118 13.14 -11.81 -3.69
C TYR A 118 14.20 -12.80 -4.15
N ALA A 119 14.02 -14.11 -3.90
CA ALA A 119 14.92 -15.15 -4.37
C ALA A 119 15.06 -15.11 -5.91
N LYS A 120 13.97 -14.93 -6.64
CA LYS A 120 13.97 -14.81 -8.10
C LYS A 120 14.64 -13.52 -8.59
N ALA A 121 14.45 -12.40 -7.87
CA ALA A 121 15.14 -11.16 -8.19
C ALA A 121 16.65 -11.26 -7.95
N ARG A 122 17.07 -11.87 -6.84
CA ARG A 122 18.50 -12.11 -6.54
C ARG A 122 19.17 -13.05 -7.54
N SER A 123 18.46 -14.05 -8.04
CA SER A 123 18.99 -14.95 -9.09
C SER A 123 19.01 -14.31 -10.49
N GLY A 124 18.44 -13.12 -10.66
CA GLY A 124 18.33 -12.43 -11.95
C GLY A 124 17.19 -12.93 -12.86
N GLU A 125 16.35 -13.84 -12.36
CA GLU A 125 15.15 -14.32 -13.07
C GLU A 125 14.12 -13.19 -13.25
N ILE A 126 13.98 -12.32 -12.26
CA ILE A 126 13.14 -11.12 -12.30
C ILE A 126 14.02 -9.90 -12.27
N LYS A 127 13.73 -8.93 -13.15
CA LYS A 127 14.39 -7.62 -13.22
C LYS A 127 13.42 -6.50 -12.88
N GLY A 128 13.96 -5.36 -12.45
CA GLY A 128 13.15 -4.20 -12.06
C GLY A 128 12.36 -4.45 -10.77
N PHE A 129 12.91 -5.27 -9.86
CA PHE A 129 12.23 -5.61 -8.62
C PHE A 129 12.53 -4.56 -7.55
N THR A 130 11.46 -3.96 -7.01
CA THR A 130 11.57 -2.89 -6.00
C THR A 130 12.31 -3.38 -4.75
N GLY A 131 13.36 -2.66 -4.38
CA GLY A 131 14.23 -2.97 -3.26
C GLY A 131 15.49 -3.76 -3.64
N ILE A 132 15.59 -4.32 -4.84
CA ILE A 132 16.78 -5.05 -5.33
C ILE A 132 17.48 -4.25 -6.43
N ASP A 133 16.90 -4.16 -7.62
CA ASP A 133 17.44 -3.44 -8.77
C ASP A 133 16.57 -2.26 -9.21
N ASP A 134 15.46 -1.99 -8.50
CA ASP A 134 14.65 -0.80 -8.63
C ASP A 134 14.46 -0.14 -7.25
N PRO A 135 14.55 1.20 -7.13
CA PRO A 135 14.52 1.86 -5.84
C PRO A 135 13.13 1.89 -5.20
N TYR A 136 13.10 1.88 -3.87
CA TYR A 136 11.97 2.29 -3.07
C TYR A 136 12.29 3.61 -2.37
N GLU A 137 11.49 4.63 -2.62
CA GLU A 137 11.61 5.95 -2.02
C GLU A 137 10.68 6.04 -0.79
N ALA A 138 11.23 5.86 0.40
CA ALA A 138 10.46 5.99 1.64
C ALA A 138 9.80 7.37 1.76
N PRO A 139 8.56 7.47 2.29
CA PRO A 139 7.91 8.75 2.52
C PRO A 139 8.69 9.61 3.50
N ASP A 140 8.76 10.93 3.24
CA ASP A 140 9.37 11.87 4.19
C ASP A 140 8.41 12.25 5.32
N ASN A 141 7.10 12.29 5.02
CA ASN A 141 6.05 12.75 5.93
C ASN A 141 4.78 11.90 5.77
N ALA A 142 4.88 10.59 6.03
CA ALA A 142 3.70 9.74 6.07
C ALA A 142 2.76 10.14 7.22
N ASP A 143 1.45 10.02 7.01
CA ASP A 143 0.45 10.30 8.06
C ASP A 143 0.56 9.32 9.24
N LEU A 144 1.03 8.09 8.97
CA LEU A 144 1.33 7.06 9.96
C LEU A 144 2.50 6.20 9.47
N VAL A 145 3.41 5.84 10.39
CA VAL A 145 4.50 4.89 10.14
C VAL A 145 4.30 3.67 11.03
N LEU A 146 4.24 2.48 10.42
CA LEU A 146 4.10 1.20 11.11
C LEU A 146 5.43 0.45 11.08
N ASP A 147 5.95 0.10 12.24
CA ASP A 147 7.15 -0.74 12.37
C ASP A 147 6.75 -2.22 12.41
N THR A 148 6.68 -2.85 11.26
CA THR A 148 6.30 -4.26 11.13
C THR A 148 7.47 -5.23 11.29
N GLU A 149 8.66 -4.73 11.56
CA GLU A 149 9.82 -5.54 11.93
C GLU A 149 9.77 -5.93 13.41
N ASN A 150 9.39 -4.97 14.27
CA ASN A 150 9.37 -5.14 15.72
C ASN A 150 7.98 -5.32 16.33
N LYS A 151 6.92 -5.20 15.54
CA LYS A 151 5.52 -5.31 16.00
C LYS A 151 4.79 -6.44 15.29
N SER A 152 3.91 -7.09 16.03
CA SER A 152 3.00 -8.09 15.50
C SER A 152 1.97 -7.48 14.55
N LEU A 153 1.25 -8.35 13.83
CA LEU A 153 0.12 -7.96 12.99
C LEU A 153 -0.97 -7.26 13.79
N ASP A 154 -1.31 -7.79 14.98
CA ASP A 154 -2.36 -7.25 15.83
C ASP A 154 -2.00 -5.87 16.37
N GLU A 155 -0.74 -5.66 16.79
CA GLU A 155 -0.25 -4.36 17.23
C GLU A 155 -0.25 -3.34 16.09
N SER A 156 0.22 -3.74 14.89
CA SER A 156 0.21 -2.86 13.71
C SER A 156 -1.22 -2.48 13.28
N ALA A 157 -2.16 -3.42 13.31
CA ALA A 157 -3.57 -3.13 13.02
C ALA A 157 -4.20 -2.22 14.08
N ALA A 158 -3.89 -2.44 15.37
CA ALA A 158 -4.36 -1.59 16.47
C ALA A 158 -3.90 -0.14 16.31
N GLU A 159 -2.64 0.10 15.91
CA GLU A 159 -2.14 1.45 15.65
C GLU A 159 -2.92 2.17 14.53
N VAL A 160 -3.27 1.45 13.46
CA VAL A 160 -4.11 2.03 12.39
C VAL A 160 -5.50 2.38 12.92
N LEU A 161 -6.10 1.51 13.73
CA LEU A 161 -7.42 1.77 14.32
C LEU A 161 -7.38 2.97 15.28
N GLU A 162 -6.37 3.08 16.12
CA GLU A 162 -6.17 4.23 17.01
C GLU A 162 -5.96 5.53 16.23
N PHE A 163 -5.15 5.48 15.17
CA PHE A 163 -4.96 6.60 14.27
C PHE A 163 -6.30 7.06 13.66
N LEU A 164 -7.11 6.14 13.13
CA LEU A 164 -8.42 6.46 12.57
C LEU A 164 -9.39 7.04 13.60
N LYS A 165 -9.39 6.52 14.84
CA LYS A 165 -10.16 7.08 15.95
C LYS A 165 -9.73 8.51 16.29
N SER A 166 -8.41 8.78 16.31
CA SER A 166 -7.87 10.12 16.54
C SER A 166 -8.31 11.14 15.48
N LYS A 167 -8.67 10.66 14.29
CA LYS A 167 -9.23 11.46 13.18
C LYS A 167 -10.76 11.52 13.16
N ASN A 168 -11.44 10.95 14.15
CA ASN A 168 -12.90 10.83 14.24
C ASN A 168 -13.53 10.10 13.04
N LEU A 169 -12.90 9.00 12.60
CA LEU A 169 -13.32 8.21 11.45
C LEU A 169 -13.97 6.87 11.85
N LEU A 170 -13.71 6.45 13.08
CA LEU A 170 -14.27 5.26 13.73
C LEU A 170 -14.98 5.64 15.03
#